data_2d4b4e346097b574fca209e5abef4435
#
_entry.id   2d4b4e346097b574fca209e5abef4435
#
_cell.length_a   1.000
_cell.length_b   1.000
_cell.length_c   1.000
_cell.angle_alpha   90.00
_cell.angle_beta   90.00
_cell.angle_gamma   90.00
#
_symmetry.space_group_name_H-M   'P 1'
#
loop_
_entity.id
_entity.type
_entity.pdbx_description
1 polymer ?
#
loop_
_entity_poly.entity_id
_entity_poly.type
_entity_poly.pdbx_seq_one_letter_code
_entity_poly.pdbx_strand_id
1 'polypeptide(L)'
;QYAESLTFAEKLGFYQADYFEGPFLRDDLAAITLQALATDKKGGETYLLKSLIDTGAVDATKAKALTEKIEAYRALSKATEALSTSPSDIRSTTLVTGTVKYGGETMTTTINSEARSKTTIRNGKVLHASETKMTQDGVTSEQGTWIKDGWLYIYANAGGVTIKNKVAIDDAATAVDPEEVVTTQSGGVGLAFVKSITAAKSGSNTVYSVTVDQKAAAAISSIVSDLVDTEDEDLTSVEVSDMVLTYTLNSQGQLNNMKTSFTMKILYASGEFKGDPMTMDLNCSVDSSVLATGSAVTITFPDFSDYVLLETN
;
A
#
# COMPACT_ATOMS: atom_id res chain seq x y z
N GLN A 1 25.72 17.77 12.23
CA GLN A 1 24.79 18.74 11.59
C GLN A 1 24.22 18.23 10.26
N TYR A 2 25.01 17.61 9.37
CA TYR A 2 24.48 17.12 8.09
C TYR A 2 23.59 15.86 8.25
N ALA A 3 24.01 14.91 9.09
CA ALA A 3 23.24 13.71 9.42
C ALA A 3 21.89 14.02 10.08
N GLU A 4 21.89 15.02 10.98
CA GLU A 4 20.67 15.50 11.63
C GLU A 4 19.71 16.17 10.66
N SER A 5 20.22 16.80 9.59
CA SER A 5 19.39 17.44 8.55
C SER A 5 18.65 16.41 7.70
N LEU A 6 19.28 15.27 7.37
CA LEU A 6 18.62 14.18 6.64
C LEU A 6 17.53 13.54 7.49
N THR A 7 17.83 13.18 8.74
CA THR A 7 16.82 12.64 9.67
C THR A 7 15.64 13.60 9.89
N PHE A 8 15.93 14.91 9.90
CA PHE A 8 14.87 15.91 9.99
C PHE A 8 14.03 15.99 8.70
N ALA A 9 14.67 15.88 7.54
CA ALA A 9 13.99 15.84 6.25
C ALA A 9 13.12 14.58 6.10
N GLU A 10 13.57 13.44 6.60
CA GLU A 10 12.79 12.19 6.67
C GLU A 10 11.55 12.36 7.55
N LYS A 11 11.71 12.89 8.77
CA LYS A 11 10.58 13.17 9.69
C LYS A 11 9.53 14.12 9.09
N LEU A 12 9.94 15.01 8.20
CA LEU A 12 9.04 15.92 7.49
C LEU A 12 8.51 15.32 6.18
N GLY A 13 8.90 14.09 5.82
CA GLY A 13 8.51 13.45 4.58
C GLY A 13 9.12 14.08 3.33
N PHE A 14 10.17 14.91 3.46
CA PHE A 14 10.86 15.53 2.32
C PHE A 14 11.83 14.59 1.63
N TYR A 15 12.36 13.64 2.37
CA TYR A 15 13.38 12.69 1.95
C TYR A 15 13.02 11.31 2.48
N GLN A 16 13.12 10.33 1.62
CA GLN A 16 13.01 8.91 1.97
C GLN A 16 14.24 8.24 1.38
N ALA A 17 15.16 7.77 2.22
CA ALA A 17 16.46 7.25 1.81
C ALA A 17 16.36 6.17 0.72
N ASP A 18 15.39 5.28 0.85
CA ASP A 18 15.18 4.14 -0.04
C ASP A 18 14.81 4.53 -1.48
N TYR A 19 14.41 5.78 -1.71
CA TYR A 19 14.05 6.29 -3.04
C TYR A 19 15.21 6.97 -3.79
N PHE A 20 16.31 7.25 -3.09
CA PHE A 20 17.45 7.99 -3.64
C PHE A 20 18.71 7.13 -3.66
N GLU A 21 18.62 5.95 -4.24
CA GLU A 21 19.79 5.09 -4.45
C GLU A 21 20.72 5.67 -5.51
N GLY A 22 22.01 5.74 -5.18
CA GLY A 22 23.07 6.19 -6.10
C GLY A 22 23.41 7.68 -6.01
N PRO A 23 24.02 8.27 -7.06
CA PRO A 23 24.39 9.69 -7.06
C PRO A 23 23.16 10.59 -7.13
N PHE A 24 23.14 11.63 -6.30
CA PHE A 24 22.06 12.63 -6.26
C PHE A 24 21.91 13.36 -7.60
N LEU A 25 20.75 13.27 -8.21
CA LEU A 25 20.45 13.80 -9.54
C LEU A 25 19.57 15.07 -9.47
N ARG A 26 19.40 15.74 -10.63
CA ARG A 26 18.51 16.90 -10.74
C ARG A 26 17.06 16.57 -10.46
N ASP A 27 16.63 15.36 -10.81
CA ASP A 27 15.26 14.87 -10.58
C ASP A 27 15.00 14.66 -9.09
N ASP A 28 16.01 14.21 -8.31
CA ASP A 28 15.93 14.10 -6.86
C ASP A 28 15.74 15.46 -6.19
N LEU A 29 16.46 16.48 -6.68
CA LEU A 29 16.29 17.86 -6.22
C LEU A 29 14.88 18.37 -6.52
N ALA A 30 14.35 18.08 -7.71
CA ALA A 30 13.01 18.47 -8.11
C ALA A 30 11.94 17.78 -7.23
N ALA A 31 12.13 16.49 -6.94
CA ALA A 31 11.27 15.69 -6.07
C ALA A 31 11.21 16.26 -4.64
N ILE A 32 12.37 16.53 -4.03
CA ILE A 32 12.48 17.13 -2.69
C ILE A 32 11.85 18.53 -2.66
N THR A 33 12.11 19.34 -3.71
CA THR A 33 11.53 20.69 -3.82
C THR A 33 10.02 20.63 -3.91
N LEU A 34 9.46 19.71 -4.69
CA LEU A 34 8.03 19.52 -4.82
C LEU A 34 7.39 19.13 -3.47
N GLN A 35 8.02 18.22 -2.74
CA GLN A 35 7.55 17.79 -1.43
C GLN A 35 7.60 18.97 -0.43
N ALA A 36 8.68 19.76 -0.43
CA ALA A 36 8.80 20.96 0.41
C ALA A 36 7.71 22.00 0.12
N LEU A 37 7.39 22.21 -1.16
CA LEU A 37 6.32 23.13 -1.58
C LEU A 37 4.93 22.68 -1.11
N ALA A 38 4.72 21.39 -0.94
CA ALA A 38 3.46 20.80 -0.48
C ALA A 38 3.32 20.76 1.05
N THR A 39 4.40 20.98 1.79
CA THR A 39 4.42 20.85 3.26
C THR A 39 3.93 22.10 3.95
N ASP A 40 3.26 21.92 5.10
CA ASP A 40 2.77 23.01 5.93
C ASP A 40 3.91 23.81 6.55
N LYS A 41 3.76 25.10 6.61
CA LYS A 41 4.69 25.99 7.31
C LYS A 41 4.57 25.74 8.82
N LYS A 42 5.69 25.83 9.53
CA LYS A 42 5.71 25.72 10.99
C LYS A 42 4.70 26.66 11.63
N GLY A 43 3.73 26.08 12.35
CA GLY A 43 2.67 26.82 13.04
C GLY A 43 1.62 27.46 12.12
N GLY A 44 1.57 27.10 10.84
CA GLY A 44 0.63 27.63 9.86
C GLY A 44 -0.34 26.58 9.34
N GLU A 45 -1.54 27.01 8.95
CA GLU A 45 -2.55 26.18 8.30
C GLU A 45 -2.35 26.08 6.78
N THR A 46 -1.27 26.69 6.25
CA THR A 46 -1.07 26.80 4.81
C THR A 46 0.27 26.20 4.40
N TYR A 47 0.31 25.51 3.27
CA TYR A 47 1.50 24.91 2.71
C TYR A 47 2.39 25.96 2.01
N LEU A 48 3.67 25.65 1.84
CA LEU A 48 4.70 26.61 1.40
C LEU A 48 4.35 27.26 0.06
N LEU A 49 3.96 26.50 -0.98
CA LEU A 49 3.63 27.08 -2.30
C LEU A 49 2.51 28.10 -2.19
N LYS A 50 1.45 27.78 -1.44
CA LYS A 50 0.32 28.71 -1.24
C LYS A 50 0.79 30.01 -0.58
N SER A 51 1.64 29.93 0.43
CA SER A 51 2.22 31.10 1.08
C SER A 51 3.05 31.94 0.13
N LEU A 52 3.83 31.33 -0.78
CA LEU A 52 4.63 32.05 -1.78
C LEU A 52 3.73 32.76 -2.81
N ILE A 53 2.61 32.15 -3.18
CA ILE A 53 1.60 32.78 -4.05
C ILE A 53 0.93 33.95 -3.33
N ASP A 54 0.49 33.76 -2.10
CA ASP A 54 -0.22 34.79 -1.32
C ASP A 54 0.66 36.02 -1.05
N THR A 55 1.98 35.84 -0.96
CA THR A 55 2.94 36.95 -0.82
C THR A 55 3.38 37.57 -2.15
N GLY A 56 2.92 37.04 -3.29
CA GLY A 56 3.30 37.49 -4.62
C GLY A 56 4.71 37.08 -5.08
N ALA A 57 5.40 36.21 -4.32
CA ALA A 57 6.71 35.67 -4.70
C ALA A 57 6.60 34.66 -5.86
N VAL A 58 5.45 34.04 -6.04
CA VAL A 58 5.14 33.11 -7.14
C VAL A 58 3.85 33.57 -7.83
N ASP A 59 3.88 33.63 -9.16
CA ASP A 59 2.72 33.95 -9.98
C ASP A 59 1.68 32.83 -9.92
N ALA A 60 0.48 33.16 -9.45
CA ALA A 60 -0.61 32.20 -9.25
C ALA A 60 -1.03 31.50 -10.56
N THR A 61 -1.02 32.22 -11.69
CA THR A 61 -1.41 31.66 -12.98
C THR A 61 -0.42 30.62 -13.47
N LYS A 62 0.89 30.92 -13.31
CA LYS A 62 1.97 29.99 -13.68
C LYS A 62 2.01 28.76 -12.76
N ALA A 63 1.65 28.94 -11.50
CA ALA A 63 1.65 27.87 -10.50
C ALA A 63 0.37 27.04 -10.48
N LYS A 64 -0.67 27.41 -11.25
CA LYS A 64 -2.02 26.79 -11.17
C LYS A 64 -1.99 25.26 -11.21
N ALA A 65 -1.37 24.67 -12.21
CA ALA A 65 -1.31 23.21 -12.36
C ALA A 65 -0.61 22.52 -11.19
N LEU A 66 0.46 23.14 -10.67
CA LEU A 66 1.20 22.63 -9.51
C LEU A 66 0.37 22.76 -8.23
N THR A 67 -0.34 23.86 -8.07
CA THR A 67 -1.27 24.08 -6.94
C THR A 67 -2.37 23.02 -6.94
N GLU A 68 -3.03 22.80 -8.08
CA GLU A 68 -4.08 21.76 -8.22
C GLU A 68 -3.54 20.37 -7.90
N LYS A 69 -2.33 20.02 -8.36
CA LYS A 69 -1.66 18.75 -8.03
C LYS A 69 -1.42 18.61 -6.52
N ILE A 70 -0.87 19.64 -5.88
CA ILE A 70 -0.57 19.63 -4.44
C ILE A 70 -1.87 19.56 -3.62
N GLU A 71 -2.89 20.33 -3.95
CA GLU A 71 -4.16 20.32 -3.23
C GLU A 71 -4.87 18.95 -3.32
N ALA A 72 -4.88 18.35 -4.51
CA ALA A 72 -5.42 17.01 -4.70
C ALA A 72 -4.64 15.96 -3.89
N TYR A 73 -3.31 16.01 -3.91
CA TYR A 73 -2.45 15.13 -3.11
C TYR A 73 -2.72 15.29 -1.61
N ARG A 74 -2.77 16.52 -1.10
CA ARG A 74 -3.04 16.81 0.31
C ARG A 74 -4.42 16.30 0.76
N ALA A 75 -5.43 16.43 -0.09
CA ALA A 75 -6.77 15.90 0.19
C ALA A 75 -6.74 14.37 0.32
N LEU A 76 -5.99 13.69 -0.53
CA LEU A 76 -5.81 12.23 -0.46
C LEU A 76 -5.00 11.82 0.77
N SER A 77 -3.86 12.46 1.04
CA SER A 77 -3.02 12.17 2.20
C SER A 77 -3.80 12.31 3.51
N LYS A 78 -4.60 13.38 3.63
CA LYS A 78 -5.47 13.58 4.80
C LYS A 78 -6.52 12.46 4.95
N ALA A 79 -7.10 12.00 3.84
CA ALA A 79 -8.12 10.96 3.87
C ALA A 79 -7.51 9.59 4.20
N THR A 80 -6.33 9.28 3.68
CA THR A 80 -5.60 8.03 3.97
C THR A 80 -5.07 8.02 5.40
N GLU A 81 -4.48 9.11 5.89
CA GLU A 81 -4.05 9.27 7.28
C GLU A 81 -5.22 9.12 8.27
N ALA A 82 -6.36 9.74 7.97
CA ALA A 82 -7.55 9.59 8.82
C ALA A 82 -8.05 8.14 8.88
N LEU A 83 -7.92 7.39 7.79
CA LEU A 83 -8.24 5.96 7.77
C LEU A 83 -7.22 5.14 8.57
N SER A 84 -5.93 5.44 8.45
CA SER A 84 -4.86 4.72 9.13
C SER A 84 -4.90 4.87 10.65
N THR A 85 -5.31 6.02 11.14
CA THR A 85 -5.38 6.33 12.58
C THR A 85 -6.74 6.00 13.21
N SER A 86 -7.70 5.51 12.43
CA SER A 86 -9.06 5.21 12.89
C SER A 86 -9.37 3.72 12.86
N PRO A 87 -10.23 3.22 13.76
CA PRO A 87 -10.83 1.90 13.56
C PRO A 87 -11.43 1.78 12.17
N SER A 88 -11.15 0.68 11.47
CA SER A 88 -11.55 0.48 10.07
C SER A 88 -12.02 -0.95 9.81
N ASP A 89 -12.97 -1.11 8.89
CA ASP A 89 -13.43 -2.36 8.30
C ASP A 89 -13.32 -2.22 6.79
N ILE A 90 -12.38 -2.96 6.19
CA ILE A 90 -12.03 -2.85 4.77
C ILE A 90 -12.23 -4.20 4.12
N ARG A 91 -12.89 -4.22 2.97
CA ARG A 91 -12.95 -5.38 2.08
C ARG A 91 -12.13 -5.09 0.83
N SER A 92 -11.27 -6.02 0.47
CA SER A 92 -10.44 -5.94 -0.73
C SER A 92 -10.71 -7.14 -1.63
N THR A 93 -10.72 -6.90 -2.93
CA THR A 93 -10.71 -7.96 -3.95
C THR A 93 -9.50 -7.75 -4.83
N THR A 94 -8.73 -8.82 -5.03
CA THR A 94 -7.56 -8.81 -5.92
C THR A 94 -7.83 -9.75 -7.08
N LEU A 95 -7.58 -9.28 -8.29
CA LEU A 95 -7.59 -10.08 -9.50
C LEU A 95 -6.23 -9.96 -10.17
N VAL A 96 -5.56 -11.09 -10.35
CA VAL A 96 -4.36 -11.20 -11.18
C VAL A 96 -4.69 -12.15 -12.32
N THR A 97 -4.46 -11.69 -13.54
CA THR A 97 -4.61 -12.50 -14.75
C THR A 97 -3.38 -12.36 -15.60
N GLY A 98 -2.98 -13.42 -16.26
CA GLY A 98 -1.81 -13.30 -17.13
C GLY A 98 -1.42 -14.58 -17.82
N THR A 99 -0.22 -14.55 -18.38
CA THR A 99 0.38 -15.66 -19.10
C THR A 99 1.75 -15.99 -18.53
N VAL A 100 2.02 -17.28 -18.42
CA VAL A 100 3.33 -17.82 -18.06
C VAL A 100 3.86 -18.56 -19.30
N LYS A 101 5.05 -18.17 -19.76
CA LYS A 101 5.74 -18.80 -20.89
C LYS A 101 6.96 -19.56 -20.33
N TYR A 102 7.02 -20.84 -20.61
CA TYR A 102 8.09 -21.74 -20.19
C TYR A 102 8.25 -22.90 -21.20
N GLY A 103 9.50 -23.23 -21.57
CA GLY A 103 9.80 -24.38 -22.44
C GLY A 103 9.10 -24.34 -23.80
N GLY A 104 8.79 -23.14 -24.33
CA GLY A 104 8.01 -22.96 -25.57
C GLY A 104 6.50 -23.09 -25.39
N GLU A 105 6.02 -23.45 -24.23
CA GLU A 105 4.59 -23.49 -23.89
C GLU A 105 4.12 -22.16 -23.29
N THR A 106 2.82 -21.88 -23.46
CA THR A 106 2.17 -20.73 -22.85
C THR A 106 0.96 -21.21 -22.07
N MET A 107 0.95 -20.88 -20.78
CA MET A 107 -0.17 -21.16 -19.87
C MET A 107 -0.83 -19.84 -19.46
N THR A 108 -2.11 -19.88 -19.19
CA THR A 108 -2.82 -18.76 -18.56
C THR A 108 -2.98 -19.02 -17.08
N THR A 109 -2.86 -17.97 -16.27
CA THR A 109 -3.14 -18.06 -14.84
C THR A 109 -4.15 -17.02 -14.42
N THR A 110 -4.97 -17.36 -13.43
CA THR A 110 -5.94 -16.46 -12.83
C THR A 110 -5.95 -16.66 -11.32
N ILE A 111 -5.65 -15.58 -10.59
CA ILE A 111 -5.71 -15.56 -9.14
C ILE A 111 -6.81 -14.57 -8.74
N ASN A 112 -7.78 -15.04 -7.98
CA ASN A 112 -8.80 -14.23 -7.35
C ASN A 112 -8.60 -14.29 -5.84
N SER A 113 -8.53 -13.14 -5.19
CA SER A 113 -8.48 -13.08 -3.73
C SER A 113 -9.54 -12.14 -3.20
N GLU A 114 -10.24 -12.56 -2.16
CA GLU A 114 -11.11 -11.72 -1.36
C GLU A 114 -10.55 -11.66 0.05
N ALA A 115 -10.31 -10.45 0.53
CA ALA A 115 -9.83 -10.19 1.89
C ALA A 115 -10.78 -9.27 2.63
N ARG A 116 -10.91 -9.46 3.93
CA ARG A 116 -11.55 -8.52 4.83
C ARG A 116 -10.67 -8.28 6.03
N SER A 117 -10.35 -7.03 6.27
CA SER A 117 -9.52 -6.61 7.40
C SER A 117 -10.31 -5.66 8.29
N LYS A 118 -10.27 -5.90 9.59
CA LYS A 118 -10.87 -5.05 10.62
C LYS A 118 -9.80 -4.73 11.65
N THR A 119 -9.65 -3.45 11.94
CA THR A 119 -8.74 -2.97 12.98
C THR A 119 -9.50 -2.06 13.92
N THR A 120 -9.29 -2.21 15.22
CA THR A 120 -9.83 -1.31 16.24
C THR A 120 -8.86 -1.17 17.40
N ILE A 121 -8.94 -0.05 18.12
CA ILE A 121 -8.11 0.21 19.30
C ILE A 121 -9.04 0.16 20.52
N ARG A 122 -8.73 -0.72 21.46
CA ARG A 122 -9.47 -0.83 22.72
C ARG A 122 -8.51 -0.79 23.90
N ASN A 123 -8.70 0.17 24.79
CA ASN A 123 -7.83 0.39 25.98
C ASN A 123 -6.33 0.54 25.59
N GLY A 124 -6.03 1.24 24.51
CA GLY A 124 -4.67 1.43 24.03
C GLY A 124 -4.03 0.19 23.37
N LYS A 125 -4.78 -0.89 23.16
CA LYS A 125 -4.32 -2.09 22.49
C LYS A 125 -5.00 -2.24 21.12
N VAL A 126 -4.23 -2.59 20.12
CA VAL A 126 -4.74 -2.91 18.79
C VAL A 126 -5.42 -4.28 18.83
N LEU A 127 -6.63 -4.34 18.34
CA LEU A 127 -7.34 -5.57 17.99
C LEU A 127 -7.44 -5.62 16.48
N HIS A 128 -7.06 -6.76 15.90
CA HIS A 128 -7.06 -6.94 14.44
C HIS A 128 -7.70 -8.27 14.06
N ALA A 129 -8.36 -8.31 12.93
CA ALA A 129 -8.85 -9.50 12.28
C ALA A 129 -8.72 -9.34 10.77
N SER A 130 -7.98 -10.23 10.13
CA SER A 130 -7.88 -10.32 8.68
C SER A 130 -8.22 -11.73 8.24
N GLU A 131 -9.08 -11.86 7.25
CA GLU A 131 -9.48 -13.12 6.64
C GLU A 131 -9.34 -12.97 5.13
N THR A 132 -8.66 -13.92 4.50
CA THR A 132 -8.41 -13.94 3.06
C THR A 132 -8.80 -15.29 2.49
N LYS A 133 -9.53 -15.25 1.39
CA LYS A 133 -9.84 -16.42 0.57
C LYS A 133 -9.25 -16.19 -0.82
N MET A 134 -8.37 -17.09 -1.24
CA MET A 134 -7.72 -17.04 -2.53
C MET A 134 -8.12 -18.26 -3.36
N THR A 135 -8.38 -18.04 -4.64
CA THR A 135 -8.61 -19.10 -5.61
C THR A 135 -7.65 -18.89 -6.78
N GLN A 136 -6.81 -19.89 -7.02
CA GLN A 136 -5.87 -19.92 -8.12
C GLN A 136 -6.13 -21.17 -8.96
N ASP A 137 -6.47 -20.98 -10.23
CA ASP A 137 -6.69 -22.07 -11.20
C ASP A 137 -7.66 -23.15 -10.68
N GLY A 138 -8.68 -22.72 -9.93
CA GLY A 138 -9.72 -23.58 -9.36
C GLY A 138 -9.39 -24.19 -7.99
N VAL A 139 -8.18 -24.01 -7.48
CA VAL A 139 -7.79 -24.43 -6.12
C VAL A 139 -8.02 -23.27 -5.15
N THR A 140 -8.72 -23.55 -4.07
CA THR A 140 -9.02 -22.53 -3.04
C THR A 140 -8.16 -22.74 -1.80
N SER A 141 -7.62 -21.64 -1.28
CA SER A 141 -6.98 -21.56 0.02
C SER A 141 -7.62 -20.46 0.87
N GLU A 142 -7.55 -20.61 2.19
CA GLU A 142 -8.07 -19.66 3.15
C GLU A 142 -7.00 -19.35 4.19
N GLN A 143 -6.88 -18.09 4.56
CA GLN A 143 -5.97 -17.63 5.60
C GLN A 143 -6.70 -16.70 6.56
N GLY A 144 -6.29 -16.70 7.82
CA GLY A 144 -6.82 -15.80 8.83
C GLY A 144 -5.71 -15.37 9.80
N THR A 145 -5.73 -14.10 10.17
CA THR A 145 -4.80 -13.54 11.14
C THR A 145 -5.58 -12.68 12.13
N TRP A 146 -5.38 -12.93 13.42
CA TRP A 146 -6.06 -12.18 14.47
C TRP A 146 -5.09 -11.76 15.56
N ILE A 147 -5.21 -10.51 16.00
CA ILE A 147 -4.49 -9.99 17.16
C ILE A 147 -5.50 -9.76 18.28
N LYS A 148 -5.31 -10.45 19.40
CA LYS A 148 -6.17 -10.36 20.57
C LYS A 148 -5.42 -10.71 21.86
N ASP A 149 -5.58 -9.88 22.87
CA ASP A 149 -5.06 -10.11 24.23
C ASP A 149 -3.56 -10.47 24.32
N GLY A 150 -2.72 -9.85 23.47
CA GLY A 150 -1.28 -10.08 23.40
C GLY A 150 -0.88 -11.33 22.62
N TRP A 151 -1.78 -11.89 21.82
CA TRP A 151 -1.52 -13.02 20.94
C TRP A 151 -1.80 -12.71 19.48
N LEU A 152 -0.94 -13.20 18.62
CA LEU A 152 -1.16 -13.34 17.18
C LEU A 152 -1.63 -14.76 16.90
N TYR A 153 -2.81 -14.90 16.32
CA TYR A 153 -3.38 -16.17 15.87
C TYR A 153 -3.30 -16.25 14.35
N ILE A 154 -2.83 -17.37 13.85
CA ILE A 154 -2.65 -17.63 12.41
C ILE A 154 -3.42 -18.88 12.04
N TYR A 155 -4.25 -18.76 11.03
CA TYR A 155 -4.98 -19.84 10.40
C TYR A 155 -4.62 -19.94 8.92
N ALA A 156 -4.40 -21.13 8.43
CA ALA A 156 -4.26 -21.40 7.01
C ALA A 156 -4.94 -22.74 6.67
N ASN A 157 -5.62 -22.76 5.54
CA ASN A 157 -6.20 -23.98 4.97
C ASN A 157 -5.92 -23.99 3.46
N ALA A 158 -5.22 -25.02 3.00
CA ALA A 158 -4.92 -25.23 1.59
C ALA A 158 -4.88 -26.75 1.31
N GLY A 159 -5.53 -27.20 0.23
CA GLY A 159 -5.50 -28.61 -0.18
C GLY A 159 -6.01 -29.60 0.88
N GLY A 160 -6.88 -29.18 1.80
CA GLY A 160 -7.40 -30.00 2.90
C GLY A 160 -6.48 -30.07 4.13
N VAL A 161 -5.33 -29.40 4.10
CA VAL A 161 -4.44 -29.25 5.26
C VAL A 161 -4.79 -27.96 6.00
N THR A 162 -5.04 -28.08 7.31
CA THR A 162 -5.35 -26.93 8.17
C THR A 162 -4.24 -26.72 9.18
N ILE A 163 -3.76 -25.48 9.29
CA ILE A 163 -2.78 -25.02 10.27
C ILE A 163 -3.44 -23.99 11.18
N LYS A 164 -3.27 -24.15 12.49
CA LYS A 164 -3.77 -23.23 13.52
C LYS A 164 -2.66 -22.98 14.54
N ASN A 165 -2.01 -21.86 14.45
CA ASN A 165 -0.90 -21.48 15.31
C ASN A 165 -1.20 -20.19 16.07
N LYS A 166 -0.56 -20.03 17.22
CA LYS A 166 -0.53 -18.75 17.95
C LYS A 166 0.89 -18.44 18.41
N VAL A 167 1.22 -17.15 18.41
CA VAL A 167 2.50 -16.60 18.86
C VAL A 167 2.21 -15.53 19.89
N ALA A 168 2.94 -15.54 21.00
CA ALA A 168 2.88 -14.43 21.94
C ALA A 168 3.50 -13.19 21.29
N ILE A 169 2.80 -12.08 21.36
CA ILE A 169 3.31 -10.81 20.90
C ILE A 169 3.77 -10.07 22.15
N ASP A 170 5.08 -9.75 22.26
CA ASP A 170 5.58 -8.92 23.33
C ASP A 170 4.83 -7.58 23.38
N ASP A 171 4.57 -7.05 24.60
CA ASP A 171 3.88 -5.76 24.75
C ASP A 171 4.56 -4.60 23.98
N ALA A 172 5.86 -4.73 23.69
CA ALA A 172 6.60 -3.80 22.83
C ALA A 172 6.32 -4.01 21.32
N ALA A 173 5.94 -5.20 20.91
CA ALA A 173 5.55 -5.51 19.51
C ALA A 173 4.02 -5.41 19.29
N THR A 174 3.23 -5.36 20.36
CA THR A 174 1.82 -4.89 20.33
C THR A 174 1.73 -3.37 20.35
N ALA A 175 2.79 -2.69 20.73
CA ALA A 175 3.16 -1.41 20.17
C ALA A 175 3.70 -1.59 18.72
N VAL A 176 3.16 -2.52 17.95
CA VAL A 176 3.13 -2.39 16.50
C VAL A 176 2.54 -1.01 16.30
N ASP A 177 3.40 -0.10 15.87
CA ASP A 177 2.98 1.25 15.54
C ASP A 177 1.69 1.09 14.75
N PRO A 178 0.53 1.60 15.22
CA PRO A 178 -0.71 1.49 14.46
C PRO A 178 -0.50 1.93 13.02
N GLU A 179 0.48 2.78 12.75
CA GLU A 179 0.94 3.16 11.42
C GLU A 179 1.52 1.96 10.64
N GLU A 180 2.26 1.04 11.25
CA GLU A 180 2.90 -0.06 10.53
C GLU A 180 1.94 -1.17 10.09
N VAL A 181 0.92 -1.49 10.88
CA VAL A 181 -0.12 -2.48 10.49
C VAL A 181 -1.07 -1.94 9.43
N VAL A 182 -1.25 -0.64 9.35
CA VAL A 182 -2.17 0.01 8.42
C VAL A 182 -1.46 0.55 7.19
N THR A 183 -0.17 0.87 7.25
CA THR A 183 0.61 1.36 6.11
C THR A 183 0.75 0.34 4.99
N THR A 184 0.70 -0.95 5.27
CA THR A 184 0.65 -1.99 4.23
C THR A 184 -0.66 -1.96 3.41
N GLN A 185 -1.75 -1.39 3.94
CA GLN A 185 -3.04 -1.29 3.23
C GLN A 185 -3.34 0.11 2.67
N SER A 186 -2.75 1.16 3.22
CA SER A 186 -3.02 2.56 2.82
C SER A 186 -1.80 3.29 2.29
N GLY A 187 -0.72 2.59 1.93
CA GLY A 187 0.55 3.14 1.51
C GLY A 187 0.43 4.44 0.73
N GLY A 188 0.62 5.56 1.41
CA GLY A 188 0.61 6.87 0.79
C GLY A 188 1.79 7.00 -0.16
N VAL A 189 1.51 7.11 -1.46
CA VAL A 189 2.55 7.39 -2.45
C VAL A 189 3.09 8.79 -2.20
N GLY A 190 4.39 8.95 -1.99
CA GLY A 190 5.01 10.25 -1.89
C GLY A 190 4.73 11.11 -3.12
N LEU A 191 4.45 12.39 -2.94
CA LEU A 191 4.13 13.33 -4.03
C LEU A 191 5.17 13.35 -5.15
N ALA A 192 6.42 13.08 -4.80
CA ALA A 192 7.54 12.99 -5.73
C ALA A 192 7.35 11.93 -6.83
N PHE A 193 6.64 10.84 -6.50
CA PHE A 193 6.39 9.71 -7.39
C PHE A 193 5.07 9.82 -8.16
N VAL A 194 4.27 10.84 -7.86
CA VAL A 194 3.03 11.09 -8.57
C VAL A 194 3.34 11.78 -9.90
N LYS A 195 3.18 11.06 -11.02
CA LYS A 195 3.28 11.65 -12.36
C LYS A 195 2.13 12.62 -12.61
N SER A 196 0.91 12.15 -12.39
CA SER A 196 -0.28 12.96 -12.58
C SER A 196 -1.32 12.66 -11.51
N ILE A 197 -2.11 13.65 -11.20
CA ILE A 197 -3.30 13.53 -10.36
C ILE A 197 -4.42 14.36 -10.97
N THR A 198 -5.59 13.76 -11.13
CA THR A 198 -6.78 14.41 -11.61
C THR A 198 -7.93 14.17 -10.64
N ALA A 199 -8.82 15.14 -10.52
CA ALA A 199 -10.00 15.04 -9.68
C ALA A 199 -11.26 15.29 -10.52
N ALA A 200 -12.27 14.42 -10.36
CA ALA A 200 -13.56 14.55 -11.01
C ALA A 200 -14.71 14.33 -10.01
N LYS A 201 -15.81 15.04 -10.19
CA LYS A 201 -17.03 14.79 -9.42
C LYS A 201 -17.81 13.61 -9.99
N SER A 202 -18.28 12.73 -9.11
CA SER A 202 -19.15 11.60 -9.43
C SER A 202 -20.29 11.58 -8.40
N GLY A 203 -21.39 12.24 -8.74
CA GLY A 203 -22.47 12.51 -7.78
C GLY A 203 -21.99 13.37 -6.60
N SER A 204 -22.19 12.89 -5.39
CA SER A 204 -21.70 13.54 -4.17
C SER A 204 -20.23 13.26 -3.87
N ASN A 205 -19.61 12.31 -4.57
CA ASN A 205 -18.23 11.89 -4.33
C ASN A 205 -17.25 12.70 -5.20
N THR A 206 -15.98 12.68 -4.78
CA THR A 206 -14.86 13.13 -5.60
C THR A 206 -13.98 11.93 -5.90
N VAL A 207 -13.73 11.69 -7.18
CA VAL A 207 -12.86 10.61 -7.65
C VAL A 207 -11.53 11.22 -8.07
N TYR A 208 -10.45 10.75 -7.46
CA TYR A 208 -9.09 11.11 -7.80
C TYR A 208 -8.45 9.97 -8.58
N SER A 209 -7.83 10.27 -9.71
CA SER A 209 -7.01 9.31 -10.46
C SER A 209 -5.55 9.76 -10.36
N VAL A 210 -4.72 8.90 -9.83
CA VAL A 210 -3.30 9.14 -9.57
C VAL A 210 -2.49 8.17 -10.41
N THR A 211 -1.61 8.67 -11.27
CA THR A 211 -0.62 7.85 -11.97
C THR A 211 0.70 7.96 -11.25
N VAL A 212 1.25 6.83 -10.87
CA VAL A 212 2.50 6.72 -10.13
C VAL A 212 3.62 6.30 -11.07
N ASP A 213 4.81 6.81 -10.81
CA ASP A 213 6.02 6.47 -11.54
C ASP A 213 6.36 4.98 -11.43
N GLN A 214 6.95 4.42 -12.48
CA GLN A 214 7.30 3.00 -12.55
C GLN A 214 8.28 2.56 -11.44
N LYS A 215 9.23 3.42 -11.06
CA LYS A 215 10.17 3.12 -9.97
C LYS A 215 9.47 3.03 -8.62
N ALA A 216 8.53 3.95 -8.38
CA ALA A 216 7.74 3.94 -7.16
C ALA A 216 6.70 2.80 -7.13
N ALA A 217 6.16 2.42 -8.29
CA ALA A 217 5.23 1.30 -8.41
C ALA A 217 5.86 -0.01 -7.91
N ALA A 218 7.12 -0.26 -8.24
CA ALA A 218 7.86 -1.43 -7.77
C ALA A 218 8.10 -1.42 -6.25
N ALA A 219 8.38 -0.23 -5.68
CA ALA A 219 8.64 -0.08 -4.24
C ALA A 219 7.37 -0.15 -3.38
N ILE A 220 6.20 0.24 -3.92
CA ILE A 220 4.94 0.34 -3.18
C ILE A 220 4.16 -0.99 -3.21
N SER A 221 4.45 -1.85 -4.16
CA SER A 221 3.65 -3.03 -4.40
C SER A 221 4.03 -4.18 -3.45
N SER A 222 3.37 -4.24 -2.28
CA SER A 222 3.35 -5.47 -1.48
C SER A 222 2.84 -6.68 -2.29
N ILE A 223 2.01 -6.43 -3.32
CA ILE A 223 1.57 -7.45 -4.27
C ILE A 223 2.75 -8.05 -5.04
N VAL A 224 3.77 -7.24 -5.36
CA VAL A 224 4.99 -7.75 -6.04
C VAL A 224 5.74 -8.67 -5.10
N SER A 225 5.95 -8.29 -3.84
CA SER A 225 6.63 -9.14 -2.85
C SER A 225 5.84 -10.40 -2.49
N ASP A 226 4.50 -10.34 -2.54
CA ASP A 226 3.64 -11.50 -2.29
C ASP A 226 3.57 -12.48 -3.47
N LEU A 227 3.85 -12.01 -4.68
CA LEU A 227 3.84 -12.81 -5.91
C LEU A 227 5.23 -13.28 -6.35
N VAL A 228 6.28 -12.60 -5.91
CA VAL A 228 7.66 -12.81 -6.36
C VAL A 228 8.56 -12.89 -5.15
N ASP A 229 9.24 -14.02 -5.00
CA ASP A 229 10.37 -14.11 -4.08
C ASP A 229 11.54 -13.30 -4.67
N THR A 230 11.75 -12.09 -4.15
CA THR A 230 12.81 -11.20 -4.62
C THR A 230 14.20 -11.64 -4.16
N GLU A 231 14.30 -12.62 -3.27
CA GLU A 231 15.56 -13.25 -2.83
C GLU A 231 15.91 -14.48 -3.68
N ASP A 232 15.04 -14.87 -4.64
CA ASP A 232 15.30 -15.99 -5.55
C ASP A 232 16.48 -15.66 -6.47
N GLU A 233 17.57 -16.46 -6.40
CA GLU A 233 18.78 -16.28 -7.19
C GLU A 233 18.54 -16.38 -8.72
N ASP A 234 17.45 -17.01 -9.14
CA ASP A 234 17.07 -17.17 -10.54
C ASP A 234 16.23 -16.02 -11.08
N LEU A 235 15.75 -15.13 -10.22
CA LEU A 235 15.01 -13.93 -10.61
C LEU A 235 15.95 -12.96 -11.35
N THR A 236 15.67 -12.73 -12.63
CA THR A 236 16.49 -11.83 -13.46
C THR A 236 15.98 -10.41 -13.47
N SER A 237 14.67 -10.22 -13.59
CA SER A 237 14.05 -8.89 -13.56
C SER A 237 12.58 -8.93 -13.20
N VAL A 238 12.13 -7.85 -12.56
CA VAL A 238 10.72 -7.51 -12.38
C VAL A 238 10.51 -6.12 -12.96
N GLU A 239 9.66 -6.01 -13.96
CA GLU A 239 9.26 -4.75 -14.59
C GLU A 239 7.79 -4.48 -14.25
N VAL A 240 7.53 -3.35 -13.59
CA VAL A 240 6.17 -2.90 -13.27
C VAL A 240 5.83 -1.70 -14.14
N SER A 241 4.65 -1.69 -14.77
CA SER A 241 4.17 -0.53 -15.51
C SER A 241 3.80 0.64 -14.60
N ASP A 242 3.48 1.78 -15.19
CA ASP A 242 2.88 2.88 -14.45
C ASP A 242 1.63 2.38 -13.70
N MET A 243 1.64 2.58 -12.39
CA MET A 243 0.53 2.19 -11.53
C MET A 243 -0.54 3.28 -11.55
N VAL A 244 -1.78 2.90 -11.74
CA VAL A 244 -2.91 3.80 -11.62
C VAL A 244 -3.68 3.50 -10.33
N LEU A 245 -3.77 4.51 -9.48
CA LEU A 245 -4.53 4.48 -8.23
C LEU A 245 -5.77 5.37 -8.40
N THR A 246 -6.93 4.84 -8.09
CA THR A 246 -8.19 5.59 -8.10
C THR A 246 -8.76 5.64 -6.69
N TYR A 247 -8.90 6.82 -6.14
CA TYR A 247 -9.47 7.04 -4.80
C TYR A 247 -10.83 7.70 -4.92
N THR A 248 -11.81 7.17 -4.21
CA THR A 248 -13.14 7.78 -4.11
C THR A 248 -13.36 8.31 -2.71
N LEU A 249 -13.46 9.61 -2.58
CA LEU A 249 -13.80 10.30 -1.34
C LEU A 249 -15.28 10.69 -1.34
N ASN A 250 -15.96 10.49 -0.21
CA ASN A 250 -17.33 10.95 -0.03
C ASN A 250 -17.42 12.49 0.09
N SER A 251 -18.63 13.01 0.26
CA SER A 251 -18.87 14.46 0.40
C SER A 251 -18.23 15.08 1.65
N GLN A 252 -17.82 14.26 2.61
CA GLN A 252 -17.13 14.67 3.83
C GLN A 252 -15.60 14.58 3.71
N GLY A 253 -15.09 14.16 2.54
CA GLY A 253 -13.65 13.97 2.29
C GLY A 253 -13.08 12.69 2.89
N GLN A 254 -13.92 11.74 3.30
CA GLN A 254 -13.47 10.44 3.81
C GLN A 254 -13.31 9.44 2.67
N LEU A 255 -12.32 8.56 2.78
CA LEU A 255 -12.07 7.52 1.80
C LEU A 255 -13.15 6.43 1.87
N ASN A 256 -13.82 6.19 0.73
CA ASN A 256 -14.81 5.12 0.57
C ASN A 256 -14.26 3.92 -0.19
N ASN A 257 -13.42 4.20 -1.20
CA ASN A 257 -12.92 3.15 -2.08
C ASN A 257 -11.54 3.54 -2.64
N MET A 258 -10.69 2.55 -2.81
CA MET A 258 -9.41 2.66 -3.49
C MET A 258 -9.29 1.51 -4.49
N LYS A 259 -8.90 1.84 -5.74
CA LYS A 259 -8.57 0.86 -6.77
C LYS A 259 -7.13 1.05 -7.20
N THR A 260 -6.43 -0.06 -7.38
CA THR A 260 -5.07 -0.07 -7.91
C THR A 260 -5.05 -0.95 -9.15
N SER A 261 -4.39 -0.52 -10.22
CA SER A 261 -4.17 -1.35 -11.41
C SER A 261 -2.79 -1.10 -11.99
N PHE A 262 -2.10 -2.17 -12.39
CA PHE A 262 -0.80 -2.14 -13.05
C PHE A 262 -0.57 -3.44 -13.82
N THR A 263 0.43 -3.44 -14.72
CA THR A 263 0.94 -4.66 -15.33
C THR A 263 2.32 -4.96 -14.78
N MET A 264 2.65 -6.25 -14.68
CA MET A 264 3.93 -6.72 -14.20
C MET A 264 4.49 -7.77 -15.16
N LYS A 265 5.77 -7.64 -15.47
CA LYS A 265 6.51 -8.63 -16.22
C LYS A 265 7.64 -9.16 -15.36
N ILE A 266 7.71 -10.47 -15.20
CA ILE A 266 8.72 -11.15 -14.39
C ILE A 266 9.53 -12.07 -15.32
N LEU A 267 10.84 -12.04 -15.17
CA LEU A 267 11.75 -12.89 -15.90
C LEU A 267 12.63 -13.67 -14.92
N TYR A 268 12.59 -14.99 -15.02
CA TYR A 268 13.52 -15.91 -14.38
C TYR A 268 14.49 -16.48 -15.41
N ALA A 269 15.80 -16.52 -15.07
CA ALA A 269 16.84 -16.88 -16.03
C ALA A 269 16.87 -18.36 -16.38
N SER A 270 16.70 -19.26 -15.40
CA SER A 270 16.73 -20.73 -15.63
C SER A 270 16.77 -21.59 -14.34
N GLY A 271 16.13 -21.23 -13.27
CA GLY A 271 16.19 -21.92 -11.98
C GLY A 271 15.93 -23.42 -11.94
N GLU A 272 15.13 -23.88 -11.05
CA GLU A 272 14.75 -25.31 -10.89
C GLU A 272 14.27 -25.99 -12.18
N PHE A 273 13.93 -25.20 -13.19
CA PHE A 273 13.41 -25.62 -14.50
C PHE A 273 14.53 -25.72 -15.56
N LYS A 274 15.65 -26.30 -15.23
CA LYS A 274 16.74 -26.73 -16.14
C LYS A 274 16.66 -26.22 -17.59
N GLY A 275 17.10 -25.01 -17.83
CA GLY A 275 17.59 -24.58 -19.15
C GLY A 275 16.76 -23.58 -19.93
N ASP A 276 15.47 -23.39 -19.67
CA ASP A 276 14.65 -22.43 -20.38
C ASP A 276 14.20 -21.26 -19.47
N PRO A 277 14.33 -20.01 -19.92
CA PRO A 277 13.84 -18.86 -19.16
C PRO A 277 12.31 -18.91 -19.01
N MET A 278 11.82 -18.55 -17.84
CA MET A 278 10.40 -18.37 -17.59
C MET A 278 10.05 -16.89 -17.63
N THR A 279 9.01 -16.55 -18.37
CA THR A 279 8.46 -15.18 -18.41
C THR A 279 7.01 -15.19 -17.96
N MET A 280 6.66 -14.25 -17.07
CA MET A 280 5.29 -14.03 -16.63
C MET A 280 4.87 -12.61 -17.03
N ASP A 281 3.76 -12.50 -17.76
CA ASP A 281 3.13 -11.22 -18.11
C ASP A 281 1.78 -11.15 -17.35
N LEU A 282 1.68 -10.30 -16.32
CA LEU A 282 0.55 -10.25 -15.39
C LEU A 282 -0.16 -8.90 -15.44
N ASN A 283 -1.49 -8.94 -15.35
CA ASN A 283 -2.34 -7.77 -15.11
C ASN A 283 -2.89 -7.88 -13.69
N CYS A 284 -2.58 -6.90 -12.87
CA CYS A 284 -2.96 -6.86 -11.46
C CYS A 284 -3.99 -5.76 -11.22
N SER A 285 -5.03 -6.07 -10.48
CA SER A 285 -5.98 -5.09 -9.99
C SER A 285 -6.42 -5.40 -8.57
N VAL A 286 -6.51 -4.37 -7.74
CA VAL A 286 -7.03 -4.44 -6.36
C VAL A 286 -8.15 -3.42 -6.24
N ASP A 287 -9.28 -3.83 -5.68
CA ASP A 287 -10.41 -2.95 -5.35
C ASP A 287 -10.71 -3.06 -3.85
N SER A 288 -10.44 -2.00 -3.11
CA SER A 288 -10.63 -1.94 -1.66
C SER A 288 -11.75 -0.97 -1.30
N SER A 289 -12.73 -1.44 -0.55
CA SER A 289 -13.87 -0.65 -0.07
C SER A 289 -13.84 -0.51 1.45
N VAL A 290 -13.98 0.71 1.93
CA VAL A 290 -14.14 1.01 3.36
C VAL A 290 -15.59 0.79 3.73
N LEU A 291 -15.89 -0.25 4.51
CA LEU A 291 -17.25 -0.62 4.89
C LEU A 291 -17.73 0.13 6.13
N ALA A 292 -16.81 0.39 7.07
CA ALA A 292 -17.09 1.15 8.28
C ALA A 292 -15.81 1.78 8.85
N THR A 293 -15.98 2.86 9.62
CA THR A 293 -14.90 3.50 10.38
C THR A 293 -15.38 3.87 11.79
N GLY A 294 -14.43 4.09 12.70
CA GLY A 294 -14.70 4.56 14.06
C GLY A 294 -15.49 3.55 14.90
N SER A 295 -16.43 4.02 15.69
CA SER A 295 -17.21 3.19 16.63
C SER A 295 -18.14 2.15 15.98
N ALA A 296 -18.36 2.24 14.67
CA ALA A 296 -19.15 1.25 13.93
C ALA A 296 -18.37 -0.04 13.66
N VAL A 297 -17.06 -0.03 13.83
CA VAL A 297 -16.21 -1.21 13.59
C VAL A 297 -16.30 -2.16 14.78
N THR A 298 -16.72 -3.40 14.50
CA THR A 298 -16.78 -4.49 15.48
C THR A 298 -16.05 -5.71 14.98
N ILE A 299 -15.23 -6.32 15.84
CA ILE A 299 -14.52 -7.56 15.54
C ILE A 299 -15.17 -8.70 16.32
N THR A 300 -15.55 -9.74 15.59
CA THR A 300 -15.95 -11.03 16.18
C THR A 300 -14.80 -11.99 15.96
N PHE A 301 -14.26 -12.53 17.03
CA PHE A 301 -13.15 -13.47 16.95
C PHE A 301 -13.69 -14.92 16.88
N PRO A 302 -13.00 -15.81 16.14
CA PRO A 302 -13.29 -17.24 16.22
C PRO A 302 -12.90 -17.83 17.58
N ASP A 303 -13.24 -19.09 17.80
CA ASP A 303 -12.71 -19.84 18.94
C ASP A 303 -11.23 -20.19 18.68
N PHE A 304 -10.37 -19.84 19.62
CA PHE A 304 -8.93 -20.07 19.55
C PHE A 304 -8.45 -21.24 20.43
N SER A 305 -9.36 -22.04 20.98
CA SER A 305 -9.04 -23.11 21.93
C SER A 305 -8.14 -24.21 21.35
N ASP A 306 -8.19 -24.41 20.03
CA ASP A 306 -7.43 -25.42 19.29
C ASP A 306 -6.16 -24.89 18.59
N TYR A 307 -5.78 -23.63 18.88
CA TYR A 307 -4.55 -23.06 18.33
C TYR A 307 -3.33 -23.49 19.13
N VAL A 308 -2.30 -23.98 18.44
CA VAL A 308 -1.06 -24.50 19.01
C VAL A 308 -0.03 -23.38 19.13
N LEU A 309 0.68 -23.34 20.27
CA LEU A 309 1.78 -22.39 20.46
C LEU A 309 2.91 -22.71 19.46
N LEU A 310 3.30 -21.72 18.68
CA LEU A 310 4.49 -21.80 17.85
C LEU A 310 5.68 -21.37 18.71
N GLU A 311 6.59 -22.31 19.02
CA GLU A 311 7.84 -21.97 19.71
C GLU A 311 8.75 -21.24 18.72
N THR A 312 9.07 -19.98 19.02
CA THR A 312 10.11 -19.24 18.32
C THR A 312 11.46 -19.68 18.87
N ASN A 313 12.25 -20.38 18.07
CA ASN A 313 13.63 -20.74 18.41
C ASN A 313 14.55 -19.53 18.41
#